data_29fe2a2aafefee4e7e4d200a2250e5c6
#
_entry.id   29fe2a2aafefee4e7e4d200a2250e5c6
#
_cell.length_a   1.000
_cell.length_b   1.000
_cell.length_c   1.000
_cell.angle_alpha   90.00
_cell.angle_beta   90.00
_cell.angle_gamma   90.00
#
_symmetry.space_group_name_H-M   'P 1'
#
loop_
_entity.id
_entity.type
_entity.pdbx_description
1 polymer ?
#
loop_
_entity_poly.entity_id
_entity_poly.type
_entity_poly.pdbx_seq_one_letter_code
_entity_poly.pdbx_strand_id
1 'polypeptide(L)'
;MVNMIIDGKHVSAEENITIMEAAERNGIPIPKLCYLKGINEIAACRVCVVELEGKEKLITSCNNVVKDGMVIYTNSPKVRNHRRNTVQLLLSQHDNRCVVCPRNGNCQLQQVACDLNILDIPFRQEPEYQPWDKDFPLIRNSAKCIKCMRCVQVCDKIQGLGIWDVEGTGSRTTVNVAGHKTIREADCALCGQCITHCPVGALSERDDTEKVWDAIENKDKIVVAQVAPAVRAAWGEELGLTDEDAPVGKIFDALKRMGVDYAFDTVFSADLTIMEESTEFIKRFTSGELKERPMFTSCCPGWVRFVKTQFPYMVNYLSTAKSPQQMFGAVMKTYFAEKLGVSPDQIFALSIMPCVAKKGEREMDLFYGEYAGHDVDAVLTTRELVKMIRSAHIRPDTLVEIPGDSPMHAGTGAGVIFGATGGVMEAALRTAYFTLKGENPPADAFKAVRSGGFQENAGVQEAEFTIGDIKLRIAAVSGLGNTRRLLQQIERGEVHYDFVEVMACPGGCVGGGGQPIHDGEELAFARGRKLYALDAKAKLRYSHENPDIREIYSDFFGKPMSHKAHMLLHTEHWKNN
;
A
#
# COMPACT_ATOMS: atom_id res chain seq x y z
N MET A 1 -26.18 -0.99 -28.00
CA MET A 1 -26.49 -2.23 -27.23
C MET A 1 -26.47 -3.39 -28.19
N VAL A 2 -25.86 -4.50 -27.79
CA VAL A 2 -25.86 -5.78 -28.55
C VAL A 2 -26.62 -6.83 -27.73
N ASN A 3 -27.35 -7.72 -28.42
CA ASN A 3 -28.11 -8.78 -27.80
C ASN A 3 -27.44 -10.12 -28.10
N MET A 4 -27.34 -10.96 -27.10
CA MET A 4 -26.69 -12.28 -27.22
C MET A 4 -27.33 -13.27 -26.26
N ILE A 5 -26.93 -14.52 -26.38
CA ILE A 5 -27.35 -15.60 -25.49
C ILE A 5 -26.09 -16.13 -24.79
N ILE A 6 -26.08 -16.16 -23.47
CA ILE A 6 -25.00 -16.76 -22.67
C ILE A 6 -25.62 -17.87 -21.82
N ASP A 7 -25.20 -19.11 -22.03
CA ASP A 7 -25.73 -20.33 -21.35
C ASP A 7 -27.26 -20.40 -21.35
N GLY A 8 -27.88 -20.05 -22.49
CA GLY A 8 -29.33 -20.03 -22.68
C GLY A 8 -30.06 -18.80 -22.13
N LYS A 9 -29.36 -17.88 -21.46
CA LYS A 9 -29.91 -16.64 -20.93
C LYS A 9 -29.76 -15.51 -21.96
N HIS A 10 -30.85 -14.80 -22.26
CA HIS A 10 -30.79 -13.59 -23.08
C HIS A 10 -30.10 -12.46 -22.31
N VAL A 11 -29.05 -11.90 -22.89
CA VAL A 11 -28.20 -10.85 -22.33
C VAL A 11 -28.15 -9.68 -23.30
N SER A 12 -28.41 -8.46 -22.82
CA SER A 12 -28.17 -7.20 -23.53
C SER A 12 -27.01 -6.47 -22.88
N ALA A 13 -26.06 -6.02 -23.68
CA ALA A 13 -24.85 -5.37 -23.19
C ALA A 13 -24.46 -4.18 -24.07
N GLU A 14 -23.62 -3.30 -23.52
CA GLU A 14 -23.00 -2.20 -24.27
C GLU A 14 -22.07 -2.75 -25.35
N GLU A 15 -21.95 -2.04 -26.45
CA GLU A 15 -20.94 -2.34 -27.47
C GLU A 15 -19.52 -2.14 -26.90
N ASN A 16 -18.54 -2.85 -27.46
CA ASN A 16 -17.13 -2.74 -27.12
C ASN A 16 -16.72 -3.23 -25.72
N ILE A 17 -17.62 -3.86 -24.95
CA ILE A 17 -17.19 -4.59 -23.74
C ILE A 17 -16.81 -6.03 -24.09
N THR A 18 -16.03 -6.68 -23.20
CA THR A 18 -15.63 -8.07 -23.40
C THR A 18 -16.77 -9.04 -23.05
N ILE A 19 -16.68 -10.27 -23.59
CA ILE A 19 -17.60 -11.36 -23.24
C ILE A 19 -17.57 -11.61 -21.71
N MET A 20 -16.40 -11.53 -21.11
CA MET A 20 -16.24 -11.67 -19.66
C MET A 20 -17.01 -10.60 -18.89
N GLU A 21 -16.88 -9.34 -19.27
CA GLU A 21 -17.59 -8.23 -18.62
C GLU A 21 -19.12 -8.36 -18.80
N ALA A 22 -19.58 -8.74 -19.99
CA ALA A 22 -20.99 -8.96 -20.24
C ALA A 22 -21.55 -10.11 -19.39
N ALA A 23 -20.81 -11.21 -19.23
CA ALA A 23 -21.18 -12.34 -18.40
C ALA A 23 -21.22 -11.95 -16.91
N GLU A 24 -20.18 -11.28 -16.39
CA GLU A 24 -20.08 -10.83 -14.98
C GLU A 24 -21.23 -9.88 -14.61
N ARG A 25 -21.55 -8.88 -15.45
CA ARG A 25 -22.68 -7.95 -15.23
C ARG A 25 -24.04 -8.65 -15.18
N ASN A 26 -24.13 -9.86 -15.72
CA ASN A 26 -25.36 -10.69 -15.73
C ASN A 26 -25.31 -11.86 -14.73
N GLY A 27 -24.35 -11.86 -13.81
CA GLY A 27 -24.22 -12.86 -12.76
C GLY A 27 -23.75 -14.23 -13.26
N ILE A 28 -23.06 -14.28 -14.41
CA ILE A 28 -22.48 -15.50 -14.99
C ILE A 28 -20.97 -15.48 -14.76
N PRO A 29 -20.44 -16.20 -13.74
CA PRO A 29 -19.01 -16.17 -13.44
C PRO A 29 -18.21 -16.97 -14.46
N ILE A 30 -17.12 -16.38 -14.97
CA ILE A 30 -16.15 -17.07 -15.82
C ILE A 30 -14.80 -17.08 -15.07
N PRO A 31 -14.21 -18.27 -14.79
CA PRO A 31 -12.96 -18.34 -14.04
C PRO A 31 -11.81 -17.67 -14.80
N LYS A 32 -10.96 -16.96 -14.06
CA LYS A 32 -9.83 -16.16 -14.59
C LYS A 32 -8.64 -16.23 -13.66
N LEU A 33 -7.42 -16.15 -14.21
CA LEU A 33 -6.17 -16.06 -13.42
C LEU A 33 -5.33 -14.85 -13.82
N CYS A 34 -5.21 -14.55 -15.12
CA CYS A 34 -4.37 -13.44 -15.58
C CYS A 34 -5.12 -12.10 -15.71
N TYR A 35 -6.42 -12.13 -15.96
CA TYR A 35 -7.19 -10.93 -16.27
C TYR A 35 -7.27 -9.95 -15.10
N LEU A 36 -6.97 -8.69 -15.40
CA LEU A 36 -7.21 -7.51 -14.58
C LEU A 36 -7.68 -6.40 -15.51
N LYS A 37 -8.90 -5.90 -15.29
CA LYS A 37 -9.52 -4.88 -16.14
C LYS A 37 -8.64 -3.62 -16.23
N GLY A 38 -8.38 -3.15 -17.46
CA GLY A 38 -7.55 -1.95 -17.71
C GLY A 38 -6.06 -2.14 -17.48
N ILE A 39 -5.63 -3.22 -16.83
CA ILE A 39 -4.23 -3.49 -16.49
C ILE A 39 -3.68 -4.64 -17.31
N ASN A 40 -4.29 -5.84 -17.23
CA ASN A 40 -3.77 -7.06 -17.85
C ASN A 40 -4.86 -7.85 -18.58
N GLU A 41 -5.03 -7.60 -19.87
CA GLU A 41 -6.05 -8.19 -20.73
C GLU A 41 -5.46 -9.04 -21.87
N ILE A 42 -4.29 -9.65 -21.60
CA ILE A 42 -3.46 -10.35 -22.61
C ILE A 42 -3.85 -11.79 -22.88
N ALA A 43 -4.85 -12.33 -22.16
CA ALA A 43 -5.34 -13.72 -22.31
C ALA A 43 -4.26 -14.81 -22.15
N ALA A 44 -3.24 -14.59 -21.31
CA ALA A 44 -2.10 -15.51 -21.15
C ALA A 44 -2.47 -16.86 -20.57
N CYS A 45 -3.33 -16.93 -19.54
CA CYS A 45 -3.61 -18.16 -18.78
C CYS A 45 -4.57 -19.14 -19.49
N ARG A 46 -5.38 -18.69 -20.43
CA ARG A 46 -6.38 -19.51 -21.19
C ARG A 46 -7.45 -20.19 -20.32
N VAL A 47 -7.61 -19.80 -19.06
CA VAL A 47 -8.64 -20.37 -18.16
C VAL A 47 -10.04 -19.82 -18.48
N CYS A 48 -10.12 -18.58 -18.98
CA CYS A 48 -11.38 -17.90 -19.30
C CYS A 48 -12.01 -18.28 -20.65
N VAL A 49 -11.63 -19.41 -21.26
CA VAL A 49 -12.18 -19.83 -22.56
C VAL A 49 -13.67 -20.11 -22.50
N VAL A 50 -14.36 -19.79 -23.60
CA VAL A 50 -15.78 -20.07 -23.84
C VAL A 50 -15.95 -20.66 -25.21
N GLU A 51 -17.05 -21.36 -25.42
CA GLU A 51 -17.47 -21.89 -26.71
C GLU A 51 -18.45 -20.92 -27.38
N LEU A 52 -18.20 -20.60 -28.63
CA LEU A 52 -19.10 -19.80 -29.46
C LEU A 52 -19.79 -20.72 -30.47
N GLU A 53 -21.12 -20.67 -30.51
CA GLU A 53 -21.90 -21.47 -31.45
C GLU A 53 -21.44 -21.27 -32.90
N GLY A 54 -21.35 -22.37 -33.66
CA GLY A 54 -20.83 -22.33 -35.01
C GLY A 54 -19.31 -22.14 -35.15
N LYS A 55 -18.54 -22.09 -34.05
CA LYS A 55 -17.10 -22.07 -34.10
C LYS A 55 -16.49 -23.36 -33.53
N GLU A 56 -15.52 -23.89 -34.25
CA GLU A 56 -14.80 -25.08 -33.79
C GLU A 56 -13.85 -24.78 -32.62
N LYS A 57 -13.19 -23.63 -32.67
CA LYS A 57 -12.18 -23.23 -31.68
C LYS A 57 -12.81 -22.48 -30.49
N LEU A 58 -12.37 -22.79 -29.26
CA LEU A 58 -12.67 -22.00 -28.08
C LEU A 58 -11.99 -20.64 -28.18
N ILE A 59 -12.65 -19.59 -27.67
CA ILE A 59 -12.12 -18.23 -27.60
C ILE A 59 -12.00 -17.79 -26.15
N THR A 60 -11.10 -16.88 -25.87
CA THR A 60 -10.94 -16.28 -24.53
C THR A 60 -11.98 -15.17 -24.32
N SER A 61 -12.71 -15.21 -23.21
CA SER A 61 -13.75 -14.21 -22.92
C SER A 61 -13.18 -12.86 -22.46
N CYS A 62 -11.98 -12.84 -21.89
CA CYS A 62 -11.39 -11.64 -21.29
C CYS A 62 -10.89 -10.58 -22.28
N ASN A 63 -10.71 -10.94 -23.56
CA ASN A 63 -10.20 -10.03 -24.59
C ASN A 63 -10.95 -10.14 -25.94
N ASN A 64 -12.06 -10.85 -25.97
CA ASN A 64 -12.97 -10.88 -27.12
C ASN A 64 -14.22 -10.05 -26.81
N VAL A 65 -14.50 -9.11 -27.69
CA VAL A 65 -15.62 -8.16 -27.58
C VAL A 65 -16.94 -8.84 -28.00
N VAL A 66 -18.01 -8.49 -27.33
CA VAL A 66 -19.37 -8.95 -27.65
C VAL A 66 -19.82 -8.45 -29.01
N LYS A 67 -20.63 -9.29 -29.71
CA LYS A 67 -21.28 -8.92 -30.97
C LYS A 67 -22.74 -9.37 -30.95
N ASP A 68 -23.57 -8.67 -31.69
CA ASP A 68 -24.98 -9.00 -31.80
C ASP A 68 -25.21 -10.41 -32.35
N GLY A 69 -26.17 -11.13 -31.78
CA GLY A 69 -26.51 -12.49 -32.16
C GLY A 69 -25.55 -13.58 -31.69
N MET A 70 -24.52 -13.28 -30.87
CA MET A 70 -23.64 -14.33 -30.33
C MET A 70 -24.42 -15.30 -29.45
N VAL A 71 -24.15 -16.62 -29.61
CA VAL A 71 -24.57 -17.66 -28.68
C VAL A 71 -23.32 -18.28 -28.05
N ILE A 72 -23.20 -18.13 -26.73
CA ILE A 72 -21.98 -18.40 -25.95
C ILE A 72 -22.29 -19.43 -24.88
N TYR A 73 -21.44 -20.45 -24.78
CA TYR A 73 -21.48 -21.46 -23.72
C TYR A 73 -20.24 -21.30 -22.84
N THR A 74 -20.46 -20.94 -21.58
CA THR A 74 -19.36 -20.70 -20.62
C THR A 74 -18.93 -21.98 -19.92
N ASN A 75 -19.73 -23.04 -19.95
CA ASN A 75 -19.48 -24.28 -19.20
C ASN A 75 -19.91 -25.55 -19.97
N SER A 76 -19.69 -25.61 -21.29
CA SER A 76 -19.91 -26.84 -22.06
C SER A 76 -18.88 -27.94 -21.69
N PRO A 77 -19.14 -29.23 -22.04
CA PRO A 77 -18.15 -30.29 -21.83
C PRO A 77 -16.78 -29.99 -22.43
N LYS A 78 -16.75 -29.35 -23.60
CA LYS A 78 -15.55 -28.96 -24.32
C LYS A 78 -14.79 -27.88 -23.54
N VAL A 79 -15.49 -26.89 -23.01
CA VAL A 79 -14.92 -25.82 -22.16
C VAL A 79 -14.37 -26.41 -20.87
N ARG A 80 -15.11 -27.26 -20.15
CA ARG A 80 -14.67 -27.92 -18.91
C ARG A 80 -13.39 -28.72 -19.09
N ASN A 81 -13.34 -29.54 -20.15
CA ASN A 81 -12.15 -30.35 -20.45
C ASN A 81 -10.95 -29.50 -20.76
N HIS A 82 -11.11 -28.42 -21.54
CA HIS A 82 -10.02 -27.50 -21.84
C HIS A 82 -9.49 -26.79 -20.57
N ARG A 83 -10.39 -26.27 -19.74
CA ARG A 83 -9.98 -25.62 -18.47
C ARG A 83 -9.26 -26.57 -17.55
N ARG A 84 -9.78 -27.80 -17.36
CA ARG A 84 -9.15 -28.82 -16.53
C ARG A 84 -7.72 -29.09 -17.00
N ASN A 85 -7.51 -29.37 -18.27
CA ASN A 85 -6.18 -29.63 -18.84
C ASN A 85 -5.26 -28.42 -18.69
N THR A 86 -5.78 -27.22 -18.92
CA THR A 86 -4.99 -25.97 -18.76
C THR A 86 -4.53 -25.79 -17.32
N VAL A 87 -5.42 -25.97 -16.34
CA VAL A 87 -5.06 -25.80 -14.92
C VAL A 87 -4.14 -26.92 -14.44
N GLN A 88 -4.33 -28.17 -14.90
CA GLN A 88 -3.38 -29.27 -14.62
C GLN A 88 -1.98 -28.99 -15.19
N LEU A 89 -1.88 -28.39 -16.39
CA LEU A 89 -0.60 -27.94 -16.95
C LEU A 89 0.03 -26.81 -16.13
N LEU A 90 -0.75 -25.86 -15.65
CA LEU A 90 -0.24 -24.82 -14.74
C LEU A 90 0.27 -25.43 -13.43
N LEU A 91 -0.48 -26.36 -12.85
CA LEU A 91 -0.10 -27.06 -11.62
C LEU A 91 1.15 -27.93 -11.79
N SER A 92 1.41 -28.49 -12.99
CA SER A 92 2.62 -29.29 -13.24
C SER A 92 3.91 -28.47 -13.19
N GLN A 93 3.82 -27.15 -13.42
CA GLN A 93 4.96 -26.21 -13.32
C GLN A 93 4.95 -25.38 -12.03
N HIS A 94 4.02 -25.66 -11.13
CA HIS A 94 3.82 -24.91 -9.89
C HIS A 94 4.29 -25.73 -8.69
N ASP A 95 4.94 -25.08 -7.72
CA ASP A 95 5.25 -25.68 -6.41
C ASP A 95 3.97 -25.78 -5.58
N ASN A 96 3.37 -26.98 -5.58
CA ASN A 96 2.07 -27.27 -4.99
C ASN A 96 2.09 -27.45 -3.45
N ARG A 97 3.16 -27.06 -2.76
CA ARG A 97 3.23 -27.08 -1.29
C ARG A 97 2.40 -25.94 -0.70
N CYS A 98 1.07 -26.07 -0.79
CA CYS A 98 0.11 -25.03 -0.40
C CYS A 98 0.15 -24.72 1.11
N VAL A 99 0.37 -25.74 1.95
CA VAL A 99 0.37 -25.59 3.42
C VAL A 99 1.41 -24.58 3.93
N VAL A 100 2.55 -24.48 3.26
CA VAL A 100 3.64 -23.54 3.59
C VAL A 100 3.69 -22.33 2.63
N CYS A 101 2.61 -22.08 1.91
CA CYS A 101 2.52 -20.96 0.96
C CYS A 101 1.95 -19.71 1.63
N PRO A 102 2.52 -18.51 1.39
CA PRO A 102 2.01 -17.27 1.96
C PRO A 102 0.57 -16.92 1.49
N ARG A 103 0.10 -17.57 0.42
CA ARG A 103 -1.26 -17.42 -0.12
C ARG A 103 -2.17 -18.62 0.19
N ASN A 104 -1.79 -19.47 1.16
CA ASN A 104 -2.65 -20.61 1.55
C ASN A 104 -4.00 -20.11 2.07
N GLY A 105 -5.10 -20.66 1.51
CA GLY A 105 -6.47 -20.26 1.84
C GLY A 105 -6.94 -18.95 1.15
N ASN A 106 -6.04 -18.24 0.47
CA ASN A 106 -6.33 -17.03 -0.31
C ASN A 106 -5.54 -17.04 -1.63
N CYS A 107 -5.79 -18.04 -2.50
CA CYS A 107 -5.06 -18.25 -3.76
C CYS A 107 -6.05 -18.56 -4.89
N GLN A 108 -6.06 -17.74 -5.95
CA GLN A 108 -6.93 -17.96 -7.10
C GLN A 108 -6.68 -19.29 -7.81
N LEU A 109 -5.42 -19.74 -7.94
CA LEU A 109 -5.11 -21.02 -8.56
C LEU A 109 -5.67 -22.20 -7.74
N GLN A 110 -5.54 -22.12 -6.41
CA GLN A 110 -6.10 -23.13 -5.51
C GLN A 110 -7.63 -23.18 -5.63
N GLN A 111 -8.30 -22.02 -5.63
CA GLN A 111 -9.75 -21.93 -5.79
C GLN A 111 -10.21 -22.51 -7.12
N VAL A 112 -9.60 -22.08 -8.23
CA VAL A 112 -9.95 -22.59 -9.57
C VAL A 112 -9.71 -24.11 -9.69
N ALA A 113 -8.65 -24.63 -9.08
CA ALA A 113 -8.38 -26.07 -9.08
C ALA A 113 -9.45 -26.85 -8.29
N CYS A 114 -9.87 -26.33 -7.13
CA CYS A 114 -10.98 -26.88 -6.35
C CYS A 114 -12.31 -26.86 -7.12
N ASP A 115 -12.67 -25.72 -7.73
CA ASP A 115 -13.92 -25.55 -8.49
C ASP A 115 -14.00 -26.49 -9.71
N LEU A 116 -12.85 -26.80 -10.32
CA LEU A 116 -12.75 -27.76 -11.43
C LEU A 116 -12.63 -29.21 -10.98
N ASN A 117 -12.68 -29.46 -9.66
CA ASN A 117 -12.50 -30.79 -9.06
C ASN A 117 -11.24 -31.50 -9.60
N ILE A 118 -10.09 -30.82 -9.56
CA ILE A 118 -8.82 -31.39 -9.96
C ILE A 118 -8.25 -32.18 -8.77
N LEU A 119 -8.20 -33.50 -8.91
CA LEU A 119 -7.72 -34.42 -7.88
C LEU A 119 -6.35 -35.01 -8.21
N ASP A 120 -5.88 -34.86 -9.45
CA ASP A 120 -4.63 -35.38 -9.96
C ASP A 120 -3.94 -34.41 -10.92
N ILE A 121 -2.65 -34.60 -11.11
CA ILE A 121 -1.83 -33.88 -12.09
C ILE A 121 -1.17 -34.92 -12.98
N PRO A 122 -1.75 -35.24 -14.16
CA PRO A 122 -1.25 -36.32 -15.02
C PRO A 122 0.03 -35.94 -15.77
N PHE A 123 0.48 -34.71 -15.64
CA PHE A 123 1.70 -34.21 -16.28
C PHE A 123 2.89 -34.30 -15.33
N ARG A 124 4.10 -34.48 -15.88
CA ARG A 124 5.34 -34.43 -15.09
C ARG A 124 5.46 -33.10 -14.39
N GLN A 125 5.73 -33.14 -13.08
CA GLN A 125 5.89 -31.92 -12.28
C GLN A 125 7.35 -31.44 -12.31
N GLU A 126 7.56 -30.23 -12.81
CA GLU A 126 8.86 -29.61 -13.00
C GLU A 126 8.84 -28.13 -12.61
N PRO A 127 8.60 -27.78 -11.32
CA PRO A 127 8.69 -26.39 -10.87
C PRO A 127 10.13 -25.91 -10.94
N GLU A 128 10.33 -24.70 -11.50
CA GLU A 128 11.64 -24.10 -11.68
C GLU A 128 11.98 -23.16 -10.53
N TYR A 129 13.01 -23.48 -9.76
CA TYR A 129 13.51 -22.64 -8.68
C TYR A 129 14.67 -21.78 -9.15
N GLN A 130 14.55 -20.46 -8.97
CA GLN A 130 15.62 -19.51 -9.23
C GLN A 130 16.06 -18.84 -7.94
N PRO A 131 17.36 -18.52 -7.77
CA PRO A 131 17.86 -17.79 -6.62
C PRO A 131 17.15 -16.45 -6.44
N TRP A 132 16.94 -16.08 -5.18
CA TRP A 132 16.40 -14.76 -4.80
C TRP A 132 17.03 -14.29 -3.50
N ASP A 133 17.25 -12.98 -3.40
CA ASP A 133 17.74 -12.35 -2.17
C ASP A 133 16.64 -12.35 -1.11
N LYS A 134 16.83 -13.16 -0.06
CA LYS A 134 15.85 -13.32 1.01
C LYS A 134 15.85 -12.16 2.01
N ASP A 135 16.92 -11.36 2.03
CA ASP A 135 17.02 -10.19 2.91
C ASP A 135 16.32 -8.95 2.30
N PHE A 136 16.01 -9.00 1.01
CA PHE A 136 15.28 -7.91 0.36
C PHE A 136 13.81 -7.89 0.81
N PRO A 137 13.20 -6.70 1.05
CA PRO A 137 11.82 -6.60 1.56
C PRO A 137 10.74 -7.24 0.70
N LEU A 138 11.01 -7.45 -0.60
CA LEU A 138 10.13 -8.13 -1.53
C LEU A 138 10.72 -9.49 -1.89
N ILE A 139 9.95 -10.56 -1.70
CA ILE A 139 10.34 -11.93 -1.96
C ILE A 139 9.68 -12.44 -3.25
N ARG A 140 10.46 -13.16 -4.07
CA ARG A 140 9.99 -13.88 -5.25
C ARG A 140 10.30 -15.36 -5.14
N ASN A 141 9.29 -16.19 -5.38
CA ASN A 141 9.43 -17.64 -5.56
C ASN A 141 9.03 -17.98 -7.01
N SER A 142 10.02 -18.22 -7.87
CA SER A 142 9.82 -18.54 -9.29
C SER A 142 9.00 -19.80 -9.50
N ALA A 143 9.18 -20.81 -8.64
CA ALA A 143 8.48 -22.08 -8.73
C ALA A 143 6.97 -21.99 -8.45
N LYS A 144 6.50 -20.87 -7.89
CA LYS A 144 5.07 -20.55 -7.72
C LYS A 144 4.51 -19.66 -8.81
N CYS A 145 5.33 -19.21 -9.77
CA CYS A 145 4.89 -18.31 -10.82
C CYS A 145 4.10 -19.03 -11.91
N ILE A 146 2.86 -18.61 -12.16
CA ILE A 146 2.02 -19.13 -13.26
C ILE A 146 2.14 -18.31 -14.55
N LYS A 147 3.10 -17.41 -14.62
CA LYS A 147 3.43 -16.61 -15.82
C LYS A 147 2.22 -15.82 -16.36
N CYS A 148 1.40 -15.29 -15.44
CA CYS A 148 0.18 -14.54 -15.76
C CYS A 148 0.44 -13.09 -16.21
N MET A 149 1.64 -12.56 -16.02
CA MET A 149 2.11 -11.22 -16.37
C MET A 149 1.43 -10.06 -15.60
N ARG A 150 0.64 -10.31 -14.57
CA ARG A 150 0.00 -9.23 -13.78
C ARG A 150 1.05 -8.30 -13.15
N CYS A 151 2.12 -8.84 -12.56
CA CYS A 151 3.20 -8.05 -11.95
C CYS A 151 3.95 -7.20 -12.97
N VAL A 152 4.16 -7.70 -14.19
CA VAL A 152 4.76 -6.95 -15.31
C VAL A 152 3.88 -5.76 -15.64
N GLN A 153 2.59 -6.01 -15.93
CA GLN A 153 1.67 -4.97 -16.40
C GLN A 153 1.35 -3.92 -15.33
N VAL A 154 1.19 -4.30 -14.07
CA VAL A 154 0.95 -3.32 -12.99
C VAL A 154 2.19 -2.46 -12.74
N CYS A 155 3.39 -3.05 -12.79
CA CYS A 155 4.63 -2.32 -12.61
C CYS A 155 4.90 -1.34 -13.75
N ASP A 156 4.57 -1.72 -14.98
CA ASP A 156 4.74 -0.87 -16.16
C ASP A 156 3.64 0.19 -16.28
N LYS A 157 2.36 -0.24 -16.35
CA LYS A 157 1.24 0.68 -16.65
C LYS A 157 0.85 1.59 -15.49
N ILE A 158 0.85 1.06 -14.26
CA ILE A 158 0.39 1.80 -13.08
C ILE A 158 1.54 2.53 -12.39
N GLN A 159 2.68 1.85 -12.23
CA GLN A 159 3.83 2.42 -11.53
C GLN A 159 4.87 3.06 -12.46
N GLY A 160 4.85 2.75 -13.76
CA GLY A 160 5.80 3.32 -14.73
C GLY A 160 7.26 2.97 -14.43
N LEU A 161 7.53 1.81 -13.80
CA LEU A 161 8.86 1.42 -13.36
C LEU A 161 9.52 0.33 -14.23
N GLY A 162 8.72 -0.60 -14.80
CA GLY A 162 9.26 -1.66 -15.65
C GLY A 162 10.24 -2.61 -14.95
N ILE A 163 10.06 -2.89 -13.66
CA ILE A 163 10.98 -3.75 -12.88
C ILE A 163 10.93 -5.21 -13.32
N TRP A 164 9.75 -5.68 -13.75
CA TRP A 164 9.52 -7.07 -14.12
C TRP A 164 9.44 -7.22 -15.64
N ASP A 165 10.08 -8.26 -16.17
CA ASP A 165 9.99 -8.60 -17.61
C ASP A 165 9.96 -10.11 -17.80
N VAL A 166 9.67 -10.53 -19.02
CA VAL A 166 9.66 -11.92 -19.47
C VAL A 166 11.04 -12.34 -19.93
N GLU A 167 11.52 -13.44 -19.38
CA GLU A 167 12.81 -14.02 -19.71
C GLU A 167 12.66 -15.43 -20.28
N GLY A 168 13.52 -15.83 -21.21
CA GLY A 168 13.50 -17.13 -21.85
C GLY A 168 12.38 -17.30 -22.88
N THR A 169 12.32 -18.50 -23.46
CA THR A 169 11.33 -18.86 -24.50
C THR A 169 10.76 -20.27 -24.26
N GLY A 170 9.55 -20.52 -24.73
CA GLY A 170 8.88 -21.83 -24.63
C GLY A 170 8.69 -22.25 -23.17
N SER A 171 9.07 -23.47 -22.82
CA SER A 171 8.94 -24.03 -21.46
C SER A 171 9.83 -23.32 -20.44
N ARG A 172 10.91 -22.67 -20.89
CA ARG A 172 11.85 -21.91 -20.05
C ARG A 172 11.42 -20.46 -19.81
N THR A 173 10.27 -20.05 -20.34
CA THR A 173 9.73 -18.72 -20.07
C THR A 173 9.51 -18.53 -18.56
N THR A 174 10.03 -17.43 -18.03
CA THR A 174 9.83 -17.01 -16.63
C THR A 174 9.62 -15.51 -16.56
N VAL A 175 9.08 -15.01 -15.45
CA VAL A 175 9.04 -13.59 -15.15
C VAL A 175 10.17 -13.28 -14.19
N ASN A 176 11.05 -12.37 -14.53
CA ASN A 176 12.22 -12.01 -13.74
C ASN A 176 12.42 -10.49 -13.69
N VAL A 177 13.48 -10.03 -13.02
CA VAL A 177 13.87 -8.62 -13.02
C VAL A 177 14.39 -8.25 -14.41
N ALA A 178 13.88 -7.14 -14.96
CA ALA A 178 14.23 -6.68 -16.29
C ALA A 178 15.75 -6.44 -16.46
N GLY A 179 16.28 -6.75 -17.65
CA GLY A 179 17.68 -6.51 -18.00
C GLY A 179 18.68 -7.41 -17.28
N HIS A 180 18.24 -8.59 -16.82
CA HIS A 180 19.08 -9.56 -16.09
C HIS A 180 19.71 -9.00 -14.80
N LYS A 181 19.13 -7.94 -14.23
CA LYS A 181 19.56 -7.34 -12.97
C LYS A 181 19.12 -8.17 -11.78
N THR A 182 19.84 -8.02 -10.68
CA THR A 182 19.32 -8.41 -9.36
C THR A 182 18.27 -7.39 -8.91
N ILE A 183 17.42 -7.76 -7.95
CA ILE A 183 16.40 -6.84 -7.45
C ILE A 183 17.01 -5.63 -6.71
N ARG A 184 18.23 -5.76 -6.17
CA ARG A 184 18.95 -4.63 -5.54
C ARG A 184 19.49 -3.62 -6.55
N GLU A 185 19.86 -4.09 -7.74
CA GLU A 185 20.34 -3.24 -8.84
C GLU A 185 19.18 -2.58 -9.60
N ALA A 186 17.97 -3.08 -9.42
CA ALA A 186 16.78 -2.50 -10.03
C ALA A 186 16.26 -1.30 -9.23
N ASP A 187 15.75 -0.29 -9.92
CA ASP A 187 15.16 0.91 -9.31
C ASP A 187 13.78 0.62 -8.72
N CYS A 188 13.66 -0.48 -7.96
CA CYS A 188 12.39 -0.90 -7.38
C CYS A 188 11.99 0.05 -6.24
N ALA A 189 10.82 0.67 -6.36
CA ALA A 189 10.25 1.56 -5.34
C ALA A 189 9.69 0.81 -4.11
N LEU A 190 9.72 -0.53 -4.08
CA LEU A 190 9.14 -1.35 -3.00
C LEU A 190 7.65 -1.09 -2.73
N CYS A 191 6.90 -0.53 -3.69
CA CYS A 191 5.49 -0.20 -3.51
C CYS A 191 4.59 -1.43 -3.22
N GLY A 192 5.04 -2.66 -3.56
CA GLY A 192 4.33 -3.90 -3.31
C GLY A 192 3.09 -4.14 -4.19
N GLN A 193 2.82 -3.30 -5.19
CA GLN A 193 1.67 -3.48 -6.08
C GLN A 193 1.74 -4.79 -6.88
N CYS A 194 2.93 -5.27 -7.18
CA CYS A 194 3.13 -6.59 -7.79
C CYS A 194 2.73 -7.75 -6.86
N ILE A 195 2.80 -7.57 -5.54
CA ILE A 195 2.36 -8.56 -4.54
C ILE A 195 0.84 -8.62 -4.51
N THR A 196 0.17 -7.47 -4.35
CA THR A 196 -1.30 -7.39 -4.23
C THR A 196 -2.01 -7.90 -5.48
N HIS A 197 -1.38 -7.77 -6.65
CA HIS A 197 -1.93 -8.24 -7.92
C HIS A 197 -1.49 -9.66 -8.31
N CYS A 198 -0.59 -10.30 -7.55
CA CYS A 198 -0.19 -11.68 -7.83
C CYS A 198 -1.31 -12.65 -7.44
N PRO A 199 -1.86 -13.47 -8.38
CA PRO A 199 -2.97 -14.38 -8.10
C PRO A 199 -2.55 -15.62 -7.30
N VAL A 200 -1.24 -15.78 -7.07
CA VAL A 200 -0.62 -16.90 -6.37
C VAL A 200 0.46 -16.42 -5.39
N GLY A 201 1.11 -17.32 -4.67
CA GLY A 201 2.19 -16.98 -3.73
C GLY A 201 3.58 -16.83 -4.35
N ALA A 202 3.67 -16.36 -5.61
CA ALA A 202 4.96 -16.15 -6.27
C ALA A 202 5.68 -14.87 -5.83
N LEU A 203 4.92 -13.88 -5.36
CA LEU A 203 5.43 -12.63 -4.79
C LEU A 203 4.82 -12.43 -3.41
N SER A 204 5.65 -12.06 -2.46
CA SER A 204 5.25 -11.73 -1.08
C SER A 204 6.19 -10.68 -0.48
N GLU A 205 5.84 -10.13 0.63
CA GLU A 205 6.76 -9.43 1.52
C GLU A 205 7.72 -10.43 2.20
N ARG A 206 8.89 -9.95 2.62
CA ARG A 206 9.75 -10.67 3.56
C ARG A 206 8.98 -10.82 4.89
N ASP A 207 9.00 -12.01 5.46
CA ASP A 207 8.36 -12.30 6.74
C ASP A 207 9.32 -11.92 7.89
N ASP A 208 8.93 -10.91 8.68
CA ASP A 208 9.68 -10.44 9.83
C ASP A 208 9.00 -10.84 11.17
N THR A 209 8.00 -11.75 11.15
CA THR A 209 7.23 -12.13 12.35
C THR A 209 8.08 -12.81 13.41
N GLU A 210 9.00 -13.71 13.03
CA GLU A 210 9.90 -14.38 13.96
C GLU A 210 10.78 -13.38 14.71
N LYS A 211 11.32 -12.38 14.01
CA LYS A 211 12.10 -11.30 14.65
C LYS A 211 11.32 -10.57 15.74
N VAL A 212 10.01 -10.42 15.56
CA VAL A 212 9.13 -9.78 16.54
C VAL A 212 8.84 -10.71 17.70
N TRP A 213 8.62 -12.01 17.45
CA TRP A 213 8.48 -13.01 18.50
C TRP A 213 9.73 -13.10 19.37
N ASP A 214 10.92 -13.15 18.76
CA ASP A 214 12.21 -13.15 19.47
C ASP A 214 12.34 -11.91 20.38
N ALA A 215 11.90 -10.74 19.90
CA ALA A 215 11.94 -9.51 20.70
C ALA A 215 10.95 -9.53 21.88
N ILE A 216 9.74 -10.07 21.68
CA ILE A 216 8.73 -10.22 22.74
C ILE A 216 9.20 -11.20 23.83
N GLU A 217 9.89 -12.27 23.43
CA GLU A 217 10.43 -13.27 24.38
C GLU A 217 11.68 -12.79 25.12
N ASN A 218 12.38 -11.79 24.54
CA ASN A 218 13.62 -11.25 25.13
C ASN A 218 13.30 -10.27 26.27
N LYS A 219 13.53 -10.69 27.49
CA LYS A 219 13.26 -9.90 28.70
C LYS A 219 14.14 -8.65 28.90
N ASP A 220 15.22 -8.53 28.12
CA ASP A 220 16.08 -7.34 28.13
C ASP A 220 15.54 -6.25 27.17
N LYS A 221 14.46 -6.54 26.43
CA LYS A 221 13.81 -5.60 25.52
C LYS A 221 12.43 -5.20 26.03
N ILE A 222 12.08 -3.95 25.75
CA ILE A 222 10.75 -3.38 25.93
C ILE A 222 10.19 -3.18 24.52
N VAL A 223 9.21 -3.98 24.15
CA VAL A 223 8.61 -3.93 22.81
C VAL A 223 7.55 -2.84 22.75
N VAL A 224 7.81 -1.84 21.93
CA VAL A 224 6.92 -0.69 21.73
C VAL A 224 6.40 -0.69 20.31
N ALA A 225 5.10 -0.92 20.14
CA ALA A 225 4.47 -1.00 18.83
C ALA A 225 3.72 0.29 18.44
N GLN A 226 3.81 0.67 17.17
CA GLN A 226 2.95 1.67 16.55
C GLN A 226 2.08 1.06 15.45
N VAL A 227 0.85 1.52 15.33
CA VAL A 227 -0.12 1.05 14.33
C VAL A 227 -0.50 2.19 13.38
N ALA A 228 -0.18 2.04 12.08
CA ALA A 228 -0.46 3.07 11.07
C ALA A 228 -1.97 3.28 10.84
N PRO A 229 -2.39 4.52 10.52
CA PRO A 229 -3.80 4.86 10.29
C PRO A 229 -4.51 3.95 9.27
N ALA A 230 -3.84 3.58 8.17
CA ALA A 230 -4.43 2.76 7.12
C ALA A 230 -4.60 1.27 7.52
N VAL A 231 -3.90 0.79 8.55
CA VAL A 231 -4.05 -0.60 9.05
C VAL A 231 -5.45 -0.81 9.59
N ARG A 232 -5.98 0.16 10.36
CA ARG A 232 -7.33 0.08 10.93
C ARG A 232 -8.45 -0.05 9.91
N ALA A 233 -8.21 0.38 8.66
CA ALA A 233 -9.22 0.30 7.61
C ALA A 233 -9.33 -1.10 6.97
N ALA A 234 -8.42 -2.04 7.28
CA ALA A 234 -8.33 -3.29 6.54
C ALA A 234 -7.99 -4.55 7.36
N TRP A 235 -7.44 -4.44 8.58
CA TRP A 235 -6.94 -5.61 9.34
C TRP A 235 -8.01 -6.66 9.64
N GLY A 236 -9.27 -6.23 9.81
CA GLY A 236 -10.40 -7.13 10.08
C GLY A 236 -10.86 -7.95 8.87
N GLU A 237 -10.50 -7.55 7.65
CA GLU A 237 -11.00 -8.17 6.42
C GLU A 237 -10.66 -9.66 6.32
N GLU A 238 -9.42 -10.05 6.62
CA GLU A 238 -9.00 -11.46 6.62
C GLU A 238 -9.46 -12.25 7.86
N LEU A 239 -9.96 -11.56 8.89
CA LEU A 239 -10.47 -12.14 10.13
C LEU A 239 -11.99 -12.25 10.15
N GLY A 240 -12.66 -11.79 9.07
CA GLY A 240 -14.12 -11.83 8.94
C GLY A 240 -14.85 -10.84 9.85
N LEU A 241 -14.16 -9.76 10.30
CA LEU A 241 -14.76 -8.71 11.11
C LEU A 241 -15.44 -7.67 10.21
N THR A 242 -16.54 -7.11 10.68
CA THR A 242 -17.15 -5.91 10.08
C THR A 242 -16.32 -4.67 10.41
N ASP A 243 -16.59 -3.55 9.74
CA ASP A 243 -15.89 -2.30 10.00
C ASP A 243 -16.13 -1.77 11.42
N GLU A 244 -17.34 -1.95 11.93
CA GLU A 244 -17.72 -1.59 13.31
C GLU A 244 -17.03 -2.50 14.33
N ASP A 245 -16.77 -3.76 13.97
CA ASP A 245 -16.12 -4.75 14.85
C ASP A 245 -14.59 -4.66 14.83
N ALA A 246 -14.01 -3.84 13.97
CA ALA A 246 -12.57 -3.73 13.77
C ALA A 246 -11.95 -2.37 14.15
N PRO A 247 -12.32 -1.74 15.31
CA PRO A 247 -11.68 -0.51 15.76
C PRO A 247 -10.19 -0.74 16.09
N VAL A 248 -9.39 0.33 16.06
CA VAL A 248 -7.93 0.26 16.32
C VAL A 248 -7.61 -0.25 17.72
N GLY A 249 -8.46 0.04 18.72
CA GLY A 249 -8.27 -0.43 20.09
C GLY A 249 -8.27 -1.95 20.24
N LYS A 250 -8.92 -2.70 19.35
CA LYS A 250 -8.81 -4.16 19.30
C LYS A 250 -7.45 -4.65 18.76
N ILE A 251 -6.78 -3.86 17.91
CA ILE A 251 -5.40 -4.15 17.54
C ILE A 251 -4.48 -4.01 18.75
N PHE A 252 -4.69 -2.97 19.57
CA PHE A 252 -3.91 -2.78 20.80
C PHE A 252 -4.10 -3.93 21.78
N ASP A 253 -5.35 -4.39 21.99
CA ASP A 253 -5.62 -5.58 22.81
C ASP A 253 -4.94 -6.83 22.26
N ALA A 254 -4.99 -7.06 20.96
CA ALA A 254 -4.29 -8.18 20.33
C ALA A 254 -2.77 -8.12 20.56
N LEU A 255 -2.15 -6.94 20.40
CA LEU A 255 -0.73 -6.71 20.65
C LEU A 255 -0.36 -6.98 22.11
N LYS A 256 -1.16 -6.48 23.05
CA LYS A 256 -0.96 -6.74 24.49
C LYS A 256 -1.05 -8.24 24.82
N ARG A 257 -2.03 -8.94 24.26
CA ARG A 257 -2.16 -10.41 24.45
C ARG A 257 -1.01 -11.20 23.84
N MET A 258 -0.34 -10.68 22.82
CA MET A 258 0.86 -11.28 22.24
C MET A 258 2.13 -10.99 23.06
N GLY A 259 2.08 -10.09 24.05
CA GLY A 259 3.20 -9.75 24.92
C GLY A 259 3.92 -8.44 24.56
N VAL A 260 3.34 -7.60 23.71
CA VAL A 260 3.87 -6.24 23.44
C VAL A 260 3.66 -5.37 24.68
N ASP A 261 4.74 -4.71 25.15
CA ASP A 261 4.72 -3.91 26.39
C ASP A 261 3.92 -2.63 26.22
N TYR A 262 4.10 -1.92 25.10
CA TYR A 262 3.39 -0.67 24.82
C TYR A 262 2.86 -0.65 23.38
N ALA A 263 1.61 -0.22 23.21
CA ALA A 263 0.95 -0.12 21.91
C ALA A 263 0.38 1.31 21.71
N PHE A 264 0.82 1.95 20.64
CA PHE A 264 0.49 3.33 20.30
C PHE A 264 -0.14 3.45 18.92
N ASP A 265 -0.82 4.56 18.70
CA ASP A 265 -1.31 4.95 17.38
C ASP A 265 -0.26 5.83 16.66
N THR A 266 0.12 5.46 15.45
CA THR A 266 0.99 6.29 14.60
C THR A 266 0.34 7.66 14.28
N VAL A 267 -0.94 7.85 14.58
CA VAL A 267 -1.64 9.15 14.46
C VAL A 267 -0.92 10.23 15.27
N PHE A 268 -0.38 9.90 16.45
CA PHE A 268 0.45 10.84 17.22
C PHE A 268 1.65 11.37 16.40
N SER A 269 2.43 10.47 15.81
CA SER A 269 3.59 10.89 15.01
C SER A 269 3.21 11.46 13.65
N ALA A 270 2.03 11.14 13.12
CA ALA A 270 1.47 11.84 11.96
C ALA A 270 1.16 13.30 12.30
N ASP A 271 0.55 13.56 13.46
CA ASP A 271 0.33 14.92 13.94
C ASP A 271 1.66 15.68 14.16
N LEU A 272 2.68 14.99 14.70
CA LEU A 272 4.03 15.55 14.87
C LEU A 272 4.67 15.90 13.51
N THR A 273 4.52 15.01 12.52
CA THR A 273 5.00 15.27 11.15
C THR A 273 4.32 16.51 10.55
N ILE A 274 3.02 16.67 10.75
CA ILE A 274 2.30 17.87 10.27
C ILE A 274 2.82 19.14 10.91
N MET A 275 3.14 19.13 12.19
CA MET A 275 3.69 20.33 12.85
C MET A 275 5.04 20.74 12.24
N GLU A 276 5.93 19.77 11.98
CA GLU A 276 7.23 20.02 11.37
C GLU A 276 7.09 20.40 9.88
N GLU A 277 6.38 19.60 9.08
CA GLU A 277 6.24 19.78 7.63
C GLU A 277 5.48 21.06 7.26
N SER A 278 4.40 21.40 7.99
CA SER A 278 3.67 22.66 7.77
C SER A 278 4.52 23.87 8.10
N THR A 279 5.34 23.79 9.17
CA THR A 279 6.25 24.88 9.56
C THR A 279 7.36 25.04 8.52
N GLU A 280 7.92 23.94 8.02
CA GLU A 280 8.90 23.95 6.94
C GLU A 280 8.30 24.56 5.66
N PHE A 281 7.09 24.12 5.27
CA PHE A 281 6.41 24.64 4.10
C PHE A 281 6.21 26.15 4.17
N ILE A 282 5.66 26.66 5.28
CA ILE A 282 5.44 28.12 5.46
C ILE A 282 6.77 28.87 5.35
N LYS A 283 7.84 28.37 5.97
CA LYS A 283 9.17 28.98 5.92
C LYS A 283 9.72 29.03 4.50
N ARG A 284 9.69 27.92 3.76
CA ARG A 284 10.17 27.85 2.37
C ARG A 284 9.32 28.66 1.40
N PHE A 285 8.00 28.66 1.61
CA PHE A 285 7.09 29.46 0.81
C PHE A 285 7.31 30.97 1.01
N THR A 286 7.40 31.43 2.25
CA THR A 286 7.58 32.87 2.57
C THR A 286 8.98 33.38 2.22
N SER A 287 10.00 32.53 2.22
CA SER A 287 11.36 32.89 1.74
C SER A 287 11.43 33.04 0.21
N GLY A 288 10.44 32.54 -0.50
CA GLY A 288 10.41 32.53 -1.97
C GLY A 288 11.21 31.39 -2.59
N GLU A 289 11.63 30.40 -1.82
CA GLU A 289 12.36 29.21 -2.31
C GLU A 289 11.51 28.36 -3.27
N LEU A 290 10.18 28.36 -3.08
CA LEU A 290 9.24 27.54 -3.86
C LEU A 290 8.75 28.20 -5.15
N LYS A 291 9.36 29.31 -5.61
CA LYS A 291 8.94 30.03 -6.82
C LYS A 291 9.14 29.23 -8.10
N GLU A 292 10.16 28.41 -8.16
CA GLU A 292 10.52 27.65 -9.37
C GLU A 292 9.95 26.23 -9.32
N ARG A 293 9.90 25.62 -8.14
CA ARG A 293 9.47 24.22 -7.94
C ARG A 293 8.73 24.08 -6.62
N PRO A 294 7.74 23.18 -6.54
CA PRO A 294 6.99 22.95 -5.31
C PRO A 294 7.84 22.24 -4.26
N MET A 295 7.44 22.36 -2.99
CA MET A 295 7.82 21.40 -1.97
C MET A 295 7.03 20.11 -2.18
N PHE A 296 7.68 18.95 -2.02
CA PHE A 296 7.04 17.63 -2.06
C PHE A 296 7.01 17.01 -0.66
N THR A 297 5.93 16.31 -0.33
CA THR A 297 5.90 15.48 0.89
C THR A 297 6.96 14.38 0.83
N SER A 298 7.46 13.91 1.98
CA SER A 298 8.52 12.89 2.09
C SER A 298 8.12 11.65 2.88
N CYS A 299 6.89 11.58 3.38
CA CYS A 299 6.44 10.49 4.25
C CYS A 299 6.27 9.12 3.53
N CYS A 300 6.20 9.09 2.19
CA CYS A 300 6.08 7.87 1.40
C CYS A 300 7.44 7.36 0.90
N PRO A 301 8.02 6.27 1.49
CA PRO A 301 9.34 5.79 1.10
C PRO A 301 9.40 5.23 -0.32
N GLY A 302 8.31 4.72 -0.86
CA GLY A 302 8.24 4.31 -2.26
C GLY A 302 8.40 5.49 -3.22
N TRP A 303 7.84 6.64 -2.88
CA TRP A 303 8.04 7.90 -3.59
C TRP A 303 9.48 8.40 -3.44
N VAL A 304 10.01 8.44 -2.22
CA VAL A 304 11.39 8.90 -1.96
C VAL A 304 12.41 8.06 -2.74
N ARG A 305 12.25 6.73 -2.79
CA ARG A 305 13.09 5.85 -3.62
C ARG A 305 12.94 6.16 -5.11
N PHE A 306 11.71 6.35 -5.58
CA PHE A 306 11.43 6.69 -6.97
C PHE A 306 12.09 8.01 -7.39
N VAL A 307 11.95 9.08 -6.62
CA VAL A 307 12.53 10.37 -6.97
C VAL A 307 14.06 10.33 -6.94
N LYS A 308 14.66 9.64 -5.98
CA LYS A 308 16.12 9.46 -5.90
C LYS A 308 16.71 8.77 -7.12
N THR A 309 16.02 7.78 -7.68
CA THR A 309 16.52 6.99 -8.81
C THR A 309 16.11 7.55 -10.17
N GLN A 310 14.91 8.11 -10.30
CA GLN A 310 14.36 8.53 -11.59
C GLN A 310 14.43 10.04 -11.84
N PHE A 311 14.45 10.87 -10.76
CA PHE A 311 14.47 12.33 -10.81
C PHE A 311 15.41 12.91 -9.73
N PRO A 312 16.70 12.52 -9.68
CA PRO A 312 17.58 12.84 -8.55
C PRO A 312 17.74 14.35 -8.30
N TYR A 313 17.60 15.19 -9.33
CA TYR A 313 17.63 16.64 -9.21
C TYR A 313 16.41 17.25 -8.52
N MET A 314 15.33 16.48 -8.31
CA MET A 314 14.14 16.89 -7.55
C MET A 314 14.26 16.59 -6.05
N VAL A 315 15.26 15.85 -5.61
CA VAL A 315 15.40 15.40 -4.21
C VAL A 315 15.49 16.57 -3.23
N ASN A 316 16.11 17.69 -3.62
CA ASN A 316 16.23 18.88 -2.78
C ASN A 316 14.89 19.59 -2.51
N TYR A 317 13.86 19.26 -3.26
CA TYR A 317 12.51 19.83 -3.07
C TYR A 317 11.61 18.96 -2.19
N LEU A 318 12.10 17.79 -1.73
CA LEU A 318 11.41 17.02 -0.70
C LEU A 318 11.37 17.80 0.62
N SER A 319 10.31 17.59 1.40
CA SER A 319 10.30 17.96 2.81
C SER A 319 11.43 17.24 3.53
N THR A 320 12.09 17.92 4.46
CA THR A 320 13.14 17.33 5.29
C THR A 320 12.56 16.52 6.46
N ALA A 321 11.25 16.64 6.74
CA ALA A 321 10.60 15.90 7.81
C ALA A 321 10.70 14.38 7.58
N LYS A 322 11.11 13.65 8.62
CA LYS A 322 11.03 12.18 8.62
C LYS A 322 9.57 11.74 8.48
N SER A 323 9.36 10.51 8.00
CA SER A 323 8.03 9.94 7.99
C SER A 323 7.49 9.72 9.41
N PRO A 324 6.16 9.65 9.62
CA PRO A 324 5.57 9.33 10.92
C PRO A 324 6.16 8.07 11.56
N GLN A 325 6.48 7.05 10.76
CA GLN A 325 7.15 5.83 11.25
C GLN A 325 8.48 6.14 11.91
N GLN A 326 9.34 6.91 11.25
CA GLN A 326 10.68 7.22 11.75
C GLN A 326 10.64 8.25 12.88
N MET A 327 9.75 9.24 12.81
CA MET A 327 9.54 10.17 13.93
C MET A 327 9.10 9.43 15.19
N PHE A 328 8.18 8.48 15.07
CA PHE A 328 7.76 7.65 16.21
C PHE A 328 8.96 6.90 16.81
N GLY A 329 9.75 6.20 15.96
CA GLY A 329 10.91 5.46 16.44
C GLY A 329 11.94 6.34 17.16
N ALA A 330 12.25 7.51 16.59
CA ALA A 330 13.14 8.49 17.21
C ALA A 330 12.60 8.97 18.58
N VAL A 331 11.31 9.27 18.68
CA VAL A 331 10.65 9.68 19.93
C VAL A 331 10.69 8.57 20.97
N MET A 332 10.43 7.31 20.57
CA MET A 332 10.47 6.15 21.47
C MET A 332 11.86 5.93 22.06
N LYS A 333 12.88 5.99 21.22
CA LYS A 333 14.28 5.77 21.64
C LYS A 333 14.94 6.97 22.30
N THR A 334 14.26 8.11 22.40
CA THR A 334 14.76 9.31 23.08
C THR A 334 13.81 9.73 24.22
N TYR A 335 12.76 10.47 23.91
CA TYR A 335 11.82 11.01 24.89
C TYR A 335 11.15 9.93 25.74
N PHE A 336 10.64 8.86 25.12
CA PHE A 336 9.94 7.82 25.86
C PHE A 336 10.90 6.96 26.70
N ALA A 337 12.09 6.64 26.17
CA ALA A 337 13.13 5.95 26.95
C ALA A 337 13.54 6.76 28.19
N GLU A 338 13.68 8.09 28.05
CA GLU A 338 13.95 9.02 29.17
C GLU A 338 12.81 9.00 30.20
N LYS A 339 11.55 9.06 29.76
CA LYS A 339 10.36 8.96 30.64
C LYS A 339 10.28 7.64 31.40
N LEU A 340 10.69 6.54 30.79
CA LEU A 340 10.76 5.21 31.43
C LEU A 340 12.01 5.02 32.31
N GLY A 341 13.03 5.86 32.17
CA GLY A 341 14.31 5.73 32.88
C GLY A 341 15.12 4.52 32.39
N VAL A 342 15.01 4.17 31.10
CA VAL A 342 15.70 3.04 30.48
C VAL A 342 16.66 3.50 29.38
N SER A 343 17.63 2.66 29.05
CA SER A 343 18.54 2.93 27.94
C SER A 343 17.82 2.79 26.60
N PRO A 344 18.08 3.67 25.61
CA PRO A 344 17.47 3.61 24.27
C PRO A 344 17.57 2.24 23.59
N ASP A 345 18.65 1.51 23.78
CA ASP A 345 18.89 0.18 23.22
C ASP A 345 17.99 -0.92 23.82
N GLN A 346 17.39 -0.69 24.98
CA GLN A 346 16.39 -1.60 25.55
C GLN A 346 15.03 -1.49 24.84
N ILE A 347 14.75 -0.36 24.14
CA ILE A 347 13.52 -0.19 23.37
C ILE A 347 13.64 -0.95 22.04
N PHE A 348 12.67 -1.82 21.78
CA PHE A 348 12.47 -2.43 20.48
C PHE A 348 11.26 -1.77 19.81
N ALA A 349 11.53 -0.87 18.86
CA ALA A 349 10.51 -0.11 18.15
C ALA A 349 9.92 -0.95 16.99
N LEU A 350 8.69 -1.40 17.16
CA LEU A 350 7.92 -2.18 16.18
C LEU A 350 6.94 -1.26 15.43
N SER A 351 6.93 -1.33 14.11
CA SER A 351 5.96 -0.62 13.26
C SER A 351 5.02 -1.59 12.56
N ILE A 352 3.71 -1.36 12.65
CA ILE A 352 2.70 -2.11 11.91
C ILE A 352 2.15 -1.20 10.81
N MET A 353 2.48 -1.54 9.54
CA MET A 353 2.33 -0.66 8.39
C MET A 353 1.58 -1.33 7.24
N PRO A 354 0.81 -0.60 6.43
CA PRO A 354 0.15 -1.13 5.24
C PRO A 354 1.11 -1.32 4.04
N CYS A 355 2.43 -1.25 4.26
CA CYS A 355 3.40 -0.88 3.24
C CYS A 355 4.66 -1.74 3.30
N VAL A 356 5.09 -2.27 2.16
CA VAL A 356 6.37 -3.03 2.04
C VAL A 356 7.58 -2.08 2.00
N ALA A 357 7.43 -0.89 1.39
CA ALA A 357 8.51 0.09 1.31
C ALA A 357 8.97 0.59 2.69
N LYS A 358 8.09 0.52 3.71
CA LYS A 358 8.45 0.84 5.10
C LYS A 358 9.48 -0.12 5.71
N LYS A 359 9.53 -1.38 5.24
CA LYS A 359 10.62 -2.31 5.58
C LYS A 359 11.96 -1.81 5.02
N GLY A 360 11.96 -1.33 3.77
CA GLY A 360 13.15 -0.77 3.14
C GLY A 360 13.55 0.60 3.71
N GLU A 361 12.59 1.44 4.12
CA GLU A 361 12.87 2.71 4.79
C GLU A 361 13.62 2.48 6.11
N ARG A 362 13.17 1.52 6.92
CA ARG A 362 13.81 1.13 8.17
C ARG A 362 15.29 0.75 7.99
N GLU A 363 15.67 0.21 6.85
CA GLU A 363 17.03 -0.26 6.54
C GLU A 363 17.97 0.83 6.02
N MET A 364 17.48 2.06 5.81
CA MET A 364 18.30 3.16 5.32
C MET A 364 19.20 3.73 6.42
N ASP A 365 20.49 3.96 6.10
CA ASP A 365 21.47 4.57 7.03
C ASP A 365 21.07 5.97 7.49
N LEU A 366 20.25 6.67 6.70
CA LEU A 366 19.67 7.98 7.06
C LEU A 366 18.88 7.99 8.36
N PHE A 367 18.39 6.81 8.79
CA PHE A 367 17.59 6.63 10.00
C PHE A 367 18.34 5.84 11.07
N TYR A 368 19.67 5.90 11.02
CA TYR A 368 20.55 5.36 12.04
C TYR A 368 20.96 6.50 12.99
N GLY A 369 20.41 6.49 14.21
CA GLY A 369 20.72 7.48 15.23
C GLY A 369 21.89 7.05 16.11
N GLU A 370 22.73 8.00 16.52
CA GLU A 370 23.87 7.75 17.42
C GLU A 370 23.44 7.23 18.80
N TYR A 371 22.15 7.39 19.16
CA TYR A 371 21.62 7.05 20.48
C TYR A 371 21.26 5.56 20.63
N ALA A 372 20.84 4.84 19.59
CA ALA A 372 20.47 3.41 19.69
C ALA A 372 20.32 2.68 18.34
N GLY A 373 21.12 3.01 17.34
CA GLY A 373 21.02 2.40 16.02
C GLY A 373 19.83 2.92 15.21
N HIS A 374 19.12 2.05 14.47
CA HIS A 374 17.97 2.47 13.67
C HIS A 374 16.82 3.00 14.55
N ASP A 375 16.10 4.01 14.05
CA ASP A 375 14.91 4.55 14.72
C ASP A 375 13.85 3.47 14.95
N VAL A 376 13.68 2.56 13.97
CA VAL A 376 12.73 1.44 14.00
C VAL A 376 13.46 0.10 13.88
N ASP A 377 13.11 -0.89 14.69
CA ASP A 377 13.79 -2.19 14.72
C ASP A 377 13.14 -3.23 13.81
N ALA A 378 11.81 -3.24 13.71
CA ALA A 378 11.06 -4.14 12.83
C ALA A 378 9.83 -3.47 12.24
N VAL A 379 9.44 -3.93 11.04
CA VAL A 379 8.23 -3.48 10.36
C VAL A 379 7.41 -4.71 9.95
N LEU A 380 6.19 -4.81 10.45
CA LEU A 380 5.20 -5.79 10.02
C LEU A 380 4.19 -5.14 9.07
N THR A 381 3.78 -5.87 8.05
CA THR A 381 2.63 -5.49 7.23
C THR A 381 1.31 -5.81 7.95
N THR A 382 0.19 -5.28 7.44
CA THR A 382 -1.15 -5.66 7.94
C THR A 382 -1.37 -7.16 7.85
N ARG A 383 -0.91 -7.82 6.77
CA ARG A 383 -1.01 -9.27 6.61
C ARG A 383 -0.17 -10.04 7.63
N GLU A 384 1.02 -9.57 7.96
CA GLU A 384 1.87 -10.19 9.00
C GLU A 384 1.24 -10.04 10.39
N LEU A 385 0.63 -8.88 10.72
CA LEU A 385 -0.13 -8.71 11.96
C LEU A 385 -1.25 -9.76 12.06
N VAL A 386 -2.03 -9.95 11.00
CA VAL A 386 -3.11 -10.97 10.96
C VAL A 386 -2.55 -12.38 11.14
N LYS A 387 -1.39 -12.70 10.55
CA LYS A 387 -0.72 -14.00 10.77
C LYS A 387 -0.31 -14.17 12.23
N MET A 388 0.24 -13.14 12.88
CA MET A 388 0.62 -13.20 14.30
C MET A 388 -0.61 -13.39 15.21
N ILE A 389 -1.72 -12.68 14.95
CA ILE A 389 -2.98 -12.88 15.68
C ILE A 389 -3.45 -14.34 15.57
N ARG A 390 -3.39 -14.93 14.38
CA ARG A 390 -3.75 -16.34 14.15
C ARG A 390 -2.79 -17.31 14.83
N SER A 391 -1.47 -17.06 14.74
CA SER A 391 -0.47 -17.95 15.36
C SER A 391 -0.50 -17.91 16.89
N ALA A 392 -0.89 -16.79 17.48
CA ALA A 392 -1.15 -16.62 18.90
C ALA A 392 -2.50 -17.24 19.35
N HIS A 393 -3.27 -17.85 18.44
CA HIS A 393 -4.60 -18.40 18.70
C HIS A 393 -5.60 -17.39 19.32
N ILE A 394 -5.40 -16.10 19.02
CA ILE A 394 -6.31 -15.05 19.50
C ILE A 394 -7.57 -15.07 18.65
N ARG A 395 -8.71 -15.27 19.28
CA ARG A 395 -10.02 -15.21 18.63
C ARG A 395 -10.45 -13.76 18.47
N PRO A 396 -10.70 -13.28 17.22
CA PRO A 396 -11.02 -11.88 16.96
C PRO A 396 -12.30 -11.38 17.66
N ASP A 397 -13.29 -12.27 17.85
CA ASP A 397 -14.54 -11.97 18.56
C ASP A 397 -14.35 -11.75 20.07
N THR A 398 -13.22 -12.15 20.64
CA THR A 398 -12.90 -11.95 22.07
C THR A 398 -12.08 -10.69 22.33
N LEU A 399 -11.65 -10.00 21.29
CA LEU A 399 -10.89 -8.76 21.40
C LEU A 399 -11.77 -7.63 21.92
N VAL A 400 -11.24 -6.84 22.83
CA VAL A 400 -11.91 -5.67 23.41
C VAL A 400 -11.23 -4.38 22.93
N GLU A 401 -11.99 -3.32 22.80
CA GLU A 401 -11.43 -2.03 22.47
C GLU A 401 -10.75 -1.41 23.70
N ILE A 402 -9.44 -1.22 23.63
CA ILE A 402 -8.66 -0.52 24.66
C ILE A 402 -8.01 0.74 24.08
N PRO A 403 -7.76 1.77 24.88
CA PRO A 403 -6.99 2.93 24.43
C PRO A 403 -5.52 2.56 24.14
N GLY A 404 -4.84 3.40 23.38
CA GLY A 404 -3.38 3.36 23.31
C GLY A 404 -2.74 3.72 24.64
N ASP A 405 -1.47 3.35 24.80
CA ASP A 405 -0.73 3.62 26.04
C ASP A 405 -0.34 5.11 26.17
N SER A 406 -0.24 5.58 27.42
CA SER A 406 0.26 6.94 27.73
C SER A 406 1.80 6.97 27.72
N PRO A 407 2.40 8.16 27.47
CA PRO A 407 1.75 9.47 27.36
C PRO A 407 1.21 9.83 25.96
N MET A 408 1.55 9.16 24.89
CA MET A 408 1.25 9.53 23.50
C MET A 408 0.03 8.78 22.96
N HIS A 409 -1.12 8.88 23.66
CA HIS A 409 -2.35 8.18 23.34
C HIS A 409 -3.35 9.00 22.53
N ALA A 410 -3.21 10.33 22.52
CA ALA A 410 -4.10 11.19 21.77
C ALA A 410 -3.76 11.21 20.28
N GLY A 411 -4.78 11.21 19.46
CA GLY A 411 -4.67 11.35 18.01
C GLY A 411 -5.78 12.22 17.46
N THR A 412 -5.53 12.83 16.31
CA THR A 412 -6.51 13.70 15.64
C THR A 412 -7.05 13.10 14.35
N GLY A 413 -8.17 13.63 13.87
CA GLY A 413 -8.69 13.30 12.56
C GLY A 413 -7.67 13.59 11.45
N ALA A 414 -6.87 14.67 11.58
CA ALA A 414 -5.79 15.00 10.65
C ALA A 414 -4.76 13.86 10.53
N GLY A 415 -4.31 13.28 11.65
CA GLY A 415 -3.41 12.15 11.61
C GLY A 415 -4.06 10.86 11.06
N VAL A 416 -5.35 10.66 11.27
CA VAL A 416 -6.08 9.49 10.74
C VAL A 416 -6.14 9.50 9.21
N ILE A 417 -6.40 10.66 8.57
CA ILE A 417 -6.52 10.74 7.11
C ILE A 417 -5.20 10.60 6.35
N PHE A 418 -4.05 10.56 7.02
CA PHE A 418 -2.75 10.27 6.40
C PHE A 418 -2.73 8.99 5.55
N GLY A 419 -3.59 8.04 5.87
CA GLY A 419 -3.70 6.79 5.15
C GLY A 419 -4.29 6.89 3.74
N ALA A 420 -4.96 7.98 3.39
CA ALA A 420 -5.63 8.18 2.11
C ALA A 420 -4.94 9.28 1.29
N THR A 421 -5.00 9.21 -0.05
CA THR A 421 -4.47 10.26 -0.93
C THR A 421 -5.21 11.58 -0.70
N GLY A 422 -4.44 12.65 -0.57
CA GLY A 422 -4.92 14.00 -0.23
C GLY A 422 -5.01 14.24 1.28
N GLY A 423 -4.87 13.19 2.10
CA GLY A 423 -4.99 13.30 3.56
C GLY A 423 -3.84 14.03 4.22
N VAL A 424 -2.61 13.81 3.77
CA VAL A 424 -1.42 14.54 4.28
C VAL A 424 -1.53 16.02 3.90
N MET A 425 -1.87 16.30 2.65
CA MET A 425 -2.07 17.66 2.15
C MET A 425 -3.17 18.39 2.93
N GLU A 426 -4.31 17.76 3.12
CA GLU A 426 -5.41 18.36 3.89
C GLU A 426 -4.99 18.64 5.34
N ALA A 427 -4.31 17.71 6.00
CA ALA A 427 -3.80 17.89 7.36
C ALA A 427 -2.80 19.05 7.44
N ALA A 428 -1.86 19.14 6.49
CA ALA A 428 -0.86 20.20 6.41
C ALA A 428 -1.50 21.57 6.19
N LEU A 429 -2.48 21.65 5.27
CA LEU A 429 -3.22 22.92 5.01
C LEU A 429 -4.05 23.38 6.19
N ARG A 430 -4.66 22.45 6.95
CA ARG A 430 -5.39 22.78 8.18
C ARG A 430 -4.48 23.46 9.21
N THR A 431 -3.29 22.94 9.41
CA THR A 431 -2.31 23.50 10.37
C THR A 431 -1.64 24.77 9.83
N ALA A 432 -1.32 24.84 8.54
CA ALA A 432 -0.80 26.05 7.92
C ALA A 432 -1.81 27.22 8.00
N TYR A 433 -3.10 26.93 7.78
CA TYR A 433 -4.15 27.93 7.96
C TYR A 433 -4.17 28.50 9.38
N PHE A 434 -4.16 27.61 10.38
CA PHE A 434 -4.11 28.02 11.80
C PHE A 434 -2.88 28.87 12.11
N THR A 435 -1.71 28.45 11.62
CA THR A 435 -0.45 29.18 11.84
C THR A 435 -0.47 30.59 11.26
N LEU A 436 -1.12 30.78 10.11
CA LEU A 436 -1.18 32.07 9.40
C LEU A 436 -2.31 32.96 9.90
N LYS A 437 -3.43 32.40 10.37
CA LYS A 437 -4.65 33.14 10.74
C LYS A 437 -4.89 33.23 12.26
N GLY A 438 -4.32 32.30 13.05
CA GLY A 438 -4.58 32.19 14.49
C GLY A 438 -5.94 31.56 14.84
N GLU A 439 -6.68 31.04 13.85
CA GLU A 439 -7.97 30.36 14.01
C GLU A 439 -8.05 29.11 13.15
N ASN A 440 -8.90 28.16 13.52
CA ASN A 440 -9.10 26.93 12.76
C ASN A 440 -9.83 27.21 11.44
N PRO A 441 -9.51 26.50 10.34
CA PRO A 441 -10.26 26.61 9.10
C PRO A 441 -11.69 26.08 9.28
N PRO A 442 -12.65 26.51 8.46
CA PRO A 442 -13.96 25.86 8.40
C PRO A 442 -13.85 24.35 8.19
N ALA A 443 -14.79 23.60 8.73
CA ALA A 443 -14.85 22.16 8.50
C ALA A 443 -14.84 21.85 7.00
N ASP A 444 -14.02 20.89 6.59
CA ASP A 444 -13.88 20.47 5.19
C ASP A 444 -13.44 21.56 4.19
N ALA A 445 -12.83 22.66 4.66
CA ALA A 445 -12.34 23.75 3.81
C ALA A 445 -11.39 23.24 2.70
N PHE A 446 -10.65 22.17 2.97
CA PHE A 446 -9.63 21.63 2.08
C PHE A 446 -10.02 20.27 1.46
N LYS A 447 -11.28 19.85 1.53
CA LYS A 447 -11.73 18.53 1.00
C LYS A 447 -11.52 18.34 -0.50
N ALA A 448 -11.29 19.40 -1.26
CA ALA A 448 -11.05 19.33 -2.72
C ALA A 448 -9.81 18.49 -3.08
N VAL A 449 -8.86 18.29 -2.15
CA VAL A 449 -7.66 17.46 -2.37
C VAL A 449 -7.91 15.97 -2.14
N ARG A 450 -9.06 15.58 -1.57
CA ARG A 450 -9.39 14.18 -1.33
C ARG A 450 -9.58 13.44 -2.64
N SER A 451 -8.98 12.28 -2.79
CA SER A 451 -9.17 11.44 -3.97
C SER A 451 -10.64 11.06 -4.16
N GLY A 452 -11.21 11.43 -5.31
CA GLY A 452 -12.62 11.16 -5.66
C GLY A 452 -12.92 9.73 -6.14
N GLY A 453 -11.93 8.85 -6.24
CA GLY A 453 -12.08 7.46 -6.68
C GLY A 453 -11.31 7.07 -7.94
N PHE A 454 -11.35 5.78 -8.29
CA PHE A 454 -10.78 5.20 -9.50
C PHE A 454 -11.59 5.58 -10.75
N GLN A 455 -11.53 6.80 -11.20
CA GLN A 455 -11.95 7.16 -12.56
C GLN A 455 -10.73 7.52 -13.40
N GLU A 456 -10.84 7.35 -14.73
CA GLU A 456 -9.78 7.45 -15.76
C GLU A 456 -9.01 8.76 -15.75
N ASN A 457 -8.70 9.47 -14.83
CA ASN A 457 -7.80 10.60 -14.61
C ASN A 457 -7.66 10.92 -13.10
N ALA A 458 -8.15 10.05 -12.20
CA ALA A 458 -8.27 10.30 -10.77
C ALA A 458 -6.95 10.12 -9.98
N GLY A 459 -5.81 9.98 -10.65
CA GLY A 459 -4.52 9.85 -9.99
C GLY A 459 -3.92 11.16 -9.50
N VAL A 460 -4.41 12.30 -9.96
CA VAL A 460 -3.97 13.65 -9.58
C VAL A 460 -5.19 14.46 -9.20
N GLN A 461 -5.17 15.08 -8.01
CA GLN A 461 -6.15 16.06 -7.54
C GLN A 461 -5.45 17.40 -7.44
N GLU A 462 -5.98 18.40 -8.11
CA GLU A 462 -5.45 19.76 -8.13
C GLU A 462 -6.45 20.71 -7.46
N ALA A 463 -5.94 21.62 -6.65
CA ALA A 463 -6.77 22.63 -6.02
C ALA A 463 -6.00 23.95 -5.85
N GLU A 464 -6.76 25.05 -5.85
CA GLU A 464 -6.27 26.38 -5.49
C GLU A 464 -7.02 26.84 -4.23
N PHE A 465 -6.27 27.27 -3.21
CA PHE A 465 -6.82 27.79 -1.98
C PHE A 465 -6.29 29.19 -1.71
N THR A 466 -7.13 30.00 -1.05
CA THR A 466 -6.74 31.35 -0.60
C THR A 466 -6.76 31.37 0.92
N ILE A 467 -5.61 31.67 1.53
CA ILE A 467 -5.44 31.85 2.98
C ILE A 467 -5.04 33.30 3.22
N GLY A 468 -5.99 34.16 3.58
CA GLY A 468 -5.75 35.60 3.59
C GLY A 468 -5.49 36.15 2.20
N ASP A 469 -4.34 36.78 2.03
CA ASP A 469 -3.87 37.30 0.74
C ASP A 469 -2.99 36.31 -0.03
N ILE A 470 -2.75 35.12 0.54
CA ILE A 470 -1.88 34.09 -0.03
C ILE A 470 -2.72 33.14 -0.87
N LYS A 471 -2.38 33.03 -2.15
CA LYS A 471 -2.90 32.00 -3.05
C LYS A 471 -1.94 30.82 -3.09
N LEU A 472 -2.46 29.61 -2.85
CA LEU A 472 -1.71 28.36 -2.86
C LEU A 472 -2.26 27.47 -3.96
N ARG A 473 -1.39 26.98 -4.83
CA ARG A 473 -1.68 25.93 -5.82
C ARG A 473 -1.08 24.62 -5.35
N ILE A 474 -1.90 23.63 -5.23
CA ILE A 474 -1.47 22.34 -4.66
C ILE A 474 -1.93 21.18 -5.53
N ALA A 475 -1.22 20.07 -5.42
CA ALA A 475 -1.63 18.81 -6.02
C ALA A 475 -1.44 17.63 -5.04
N ALA A 476 -2.33 16.66 -5.10
CA ALA A 476 -2.18 15.36 -4.46
C ALA A 476 -2.19 14.28 -5.53
N VAL A 477 -1.12 13.48 -5.61
CA VAL A 477 -0.95 12.46 -6.65
C VAL A 477 -0.73 11.09 -6.05
N SER A 478 -1.37 10.06 -6.64
CA SER A 478 -1.17 8.67 -6.26
C SER A 478 -0.87 7.77 -7.48
N GLY A 479 0.02 6.78 -7.25
CA GLY A 479 0.59 5.95 -8.29
C GLY A 479 1.79 6.61 -8.97
N LEU A 480 2.92 5.90 -9.04
CA LEU A 480 4.18 6.47 -9.54
C LEU A 480 4.14 6.80 -11.05
N GLY A 481 3.32 6.10 -11.84
CA GLY A 481 3.09 6.46 -13.24
C GLY A 481 2.41 7.82 -13.40
N ASN A 482 1.45 8.15 -12.53
CA ASN A 482 0.83 9.48 -12.47
C ASN A 482 1.84 10.52 -12.00
N THR A 483 2.61 10.17 -10.96
CA THR A 483 3.68 11.03 -10.44
C THR A 483 4.71 11.37 -11.50
N ARG A 484 5.16 10.39 -12.29
CA ARG A 484 6.09 10.61 -13.42
C ARG A 484 5.54 11.64 -14.40
N ARG A 485 4.27 11.50 -14.79
CA ARG A 485 3.63 12.47 -15.71
C ARG A 485 3.58 13.88 -15.11
N LEU A 486 3.20 13.99 -13.85
CA LEU A 486 3.13 15.29 -13.15
C LEU A 486 4.52 15.96 -13.08
N LEU A 487 5.56 15.21 -12.70
CA LEU A 487 6.94 15.74 -12.65
C LEU A 487 7.41 16.23 -14.01
N GLN A 488 7.13 15.49 -15.09
CA GLN A 488 7.46 15.91 -16.44
C GLN A 488 6.72 17.17 -16.88
N GLN A 489 5.46 17.37 -16.45
CA GLN A 489 4.71 18.60 -16.70
C GLN A 489 5.30 19.79 -15.94
N ILE A 490 5.69 19.59 -14.67
CA ILE A 490 6.40 20.60 -13.88
C ILE A 490 7.72 21.00 -14.53
N GLU A 491 8.50 20.02 -15.02
CA GLU A 491 9.76 20.27 -15.70
C GLU A 491 9.61 21.11 -16.96
N ARG A 492 8.57 20.83 -17.75
CA ARG A 492 8.29 21.56 -18.98
C ARG A 492 7.65 22.93 -18.72
N GLY A 493 7.37 23.28 -17.46
CA GLY A 493 6.70 24.51 -17.09
C GLY A 493 5.21 24.57 -17.53
N GLU A 494 4.61 23.41 -17.79
CA GLU A 494 3.20 23.30 -18.18
C GLU A 494 2.26 23.55 -16.99
N VAL A 495 2.71 23.17 -15.78
CA VAL A 495 1.97 23.36 -14.52
C VAL A 495 2.89 23.88 -13.43
N HIS A 496 2.33 24.59 -12.48
CA HIS A 496 3.05 25.10 -11.30
C HIS A 496 2.22 24.88 -10.05
N TYR A 497 2.89 24.37 -9.00
CA TYR A 497 2.33 24.16 -7.67
C TYR A 497 3.29 24.72 -6.61
N ASP A 498 2.75 25.01 -5.44
CA ASP A 498 3.54 25.41 -4.26
C ASP A 498 3.86 24.20 -3.38
N PHE A 499 2.91 23.25 -3.27
CA PHE A 499 3.05 22.03 -2.48
C PHE A 499 2.39 20.85 -3.17
N VAL A 500 3.08 19.69 -3.17
CA VAL A 500 2.61 18.47 -3.83
C VAL A 500 2.71 17.27 -2.86
N GLU A 501 1.58 16.64 -2.59
CA GLU A 501 1.55 15.33 -1.93
C GLU A 501 1.78 14.23 -2.96
N VAL A 502 2.70 13.28 -2.65
CA VAL A 502 2.95 12.12 -3.50
C VAL A 502 2.82 10.81 -2.71
N MET A 503 1.92 9.94 -3.17
CA MET A 503 1.75 8.58 -2.68
C MET A 503 2.09 7.56 -3.78
N ALA A 504 3.00 6.62 -3.50
CA ALA A 504 3.41 5.60 -4.48
C ALA A 504 2.27 4.62 -4.84
N CYS A 505 1.39 4.32 -3.90
CA CYS A 505 0.29 3.38 -4.09
C CYS A 505 -0.97 4.12 -4.58
N PRO A 506 -1.73 3.55 -5.55
CA PRO A 506 -3.04 4.08 -5.90
C PRO A 506 -3.97 4.19 -4.69
N GLY A 507 -4.60 5.34 -4.51
CA GLY A 507 -5.47 5.63 -3.36
C GLY A 507 -4.75 5.95 -2.05
N GLY A 508 -3.41 5.92 -2.01
CA GLY A 508 -2.60 6.15 -0.81
C GLY A 508 -2.25 4.88 -0.04
N CYS A 509 -1.93 5.00 1.25
CA CYS A 509 -1.51 3.88 2.09
C CYS A 509 -2.60 2.82 2.30
N VAL A 510 -3.87 3.17 2.17
CA VAL A 510 -5.02 2.23 2.19
C VAL A 510 -4.97 1.24 1.02
N GLY A 511 -4.31 1.59 -0.11
CA GLY A 511 -3.99 0.70 -1.24
C GLY A 511 -2.57 0.12 -1.16
N GLY A 512 -1.94 0.16 -0.01
CA GLY A 512 -0.55 -0.23 0.20
C GLY A 512 -0.28 -1.71 -0.06
N GLY A 513 0.95 -2.02 -0.50
CA GLY A 513 1.38 -3.39 -0.83
C GLY A 513 1.40 -4.37 0.32
N GLY A 514 1.22 -3.91 1.58
CA GLY A 514 1.11 -4.72 2.79
C GLY A 514 -0.33 -4.98 3.27
N GLN A 515 -1.33 -4.43 2.59
CA GLN A 515 -2.76 -4.61 2.92
C GLN A 515 -3.29 -6.00 2.53
N PRO A 516 -4.39 -6.47 3.13
CA PRO A 516 -5.10 -7.68 2.71
C PRO A 516 -5.39 -7.70 1.21
N ILE A 517 -5.32 -8.88 0.60
CA ILE A 517 -5.44 -9.07 -0.84
C ILE A 517 -6.80 -9.69 -1.16
N HIS A 518 -7.59 -8.99 -1.97
CA HIS A 518 -8.85 -9.45 -2.54
C HIS A 518 -8.67 -9.53 -4.06
N ASP A 519 -8.68 -10.75 -4.59
CA ASP A 519 -8.37 -10.99 -6.00
C ASP A 519 -9.41 -10.36 -6.93
N GLY A 520 -8.96 -9.40 -7.73
CA GLY A 520 -9.80 -8.70 -8.72
C GLY A 520 -10.62 -7.56 -8.18
N GLU A 521 -10.45 -7.20 -6.90
CA GLU A 521 -11.13 -6.06 -6.26
C GLU A 521 -10.12 -5.01 -5.80
N GLU A 522 -10.41 -3.76 -6.12
CA GLU A 522 -9.62 -2.60 -5.69
C GLU A 522 -10.32 -1.88 -4.54
N LEU A 523 -9.90 -2.18 -3.31
CA LEU A 523 -10.57 -1.68 -2.10
C LEU A 523 -10.01 -0.36 -1.56
N ALA A 524 -8.97 0.20 -2.17
CA ALA A 524 -8.31 1.42 -1.67
C ALA A 524 -9.29 2.57 -1.44
N PHE A 525 -10.23 2.78 -2.37
CA PHE A 525 -11.23 3.84 -2.26
C PHE A 525 -12.21 3.61 -1.10
N ALA A 526 -12.71 2.38 -0.93
CA ALA A 526 -13.61 2.02 0.16
C ALA A 526 -12.92 2.21 1.51
N ARG A 527 -11.67 1.75 1.65
CA ARG A 527 -10.84 1.93 2.84
C ARG A 527 -10.53 3.41 3.12
N GLY A 528 -10.26 4.21 2.10
CA GLY A 528 -10.06 5.67 2.23
C GLY A 528 -11.28 6.38 2.78
N ARG A 529 -12.49 6.04 2.31
CA ARG A 529 -13.74 6.59 2.84
C ARG A 529 -13.93 6.31 4.34
N LYS A 530 -13.49 5.13 4.82
CA LYS A 530 -13.51 4.80 6.26
C LYS A 530 -12.67 5.79 7.06
N LEU A 531 -11.46 6.13 6.60
CA LEU A 531 -10.58 7.08 7.28
C LEU A 531 -11.18 8.49 7.31
N TYR A 532 -11.74 8.97 6.21
CA TYR A 532 -12.42 10.27 6.18
C TYR A 532 -13.68 10.30 7.06
N ALA A 533 -14.38 9.20 7.17
CA ALA A 533 -15.53 9.09 8.10
C ALA A 533 -15.10 9.13 9.58
N LEU A 534 -13.92 8.56 9.90
CA LEU A 534 -13.34 8.64 11.24
C LEU A 534 -12.89 10.08 11.56
N ASP A 535 -12.25 10.80 10.63
CA ASP A 535 -11.90 12.22 10.79
C ASP A 535 -13.15 13.07 11.06
N ALA A 536 -14.22 12.85 10.29
CA ALA A 536 -15.45 13.62 10.45
C ALA A 536 -16.10 13.44 11.83
N LYS A 537 -15.89 12.28 12.49
CA LYS A 537 -16.40 11.95 13.83
C LYS A 537 -15.39 12.27 14.94
N ALA A 538 -14.14 12.62 14.60
CA ALA A 538 -13.10 12.84 15.58
C ALA A 538 -13.38 14.09 16.43
N LYS A 539 -13.17 14.00 17.75
CA LYS A 539 -13.30 15.13 18.68
C LYS A 539 -12.21 16.19 18.44
N LEU A 540 -10.99 15.74 18.16
CA LEU A 540 -9.86 16.56 17.77
C LEU A 540 -9.65 16.34 16.26
N ARG A 541 -9.75 17.39 15.47
CA ARG A 541 -9.60 17.29 14.01
C ARG A 541 -8.29 17.87 13.47
N TYR A 542 -7.54 18.60 14.28
CA TYR A 542 -6.39 19.37 13.86
C TYR A 542 -5.14 18.96 14.66
N SER A 543 -4.02 18.72 13.97
CA SER A 543 -2.78 18.25 14.58
C SER A 543 -2.24 19.19 15.67
N HIS A 544 -2.37 20.51 15.47
CA HIS A 544 -1.97 21.54 16.44
C HIS A 544 -2.82 21.59 17.71
N GLU A 545 -3.98 20.90 17.73
CA GLU A 545 -4.83 20.78 18.93
C GLU A 545 -4.50 19.55 19.77
N ASN A 546 -3.69 18.61 19.25
CA ASN A 546 -3.32 17.39 19.96
C ASN A 546 -2.57 17.75 21.26
N PRO A 547 -3.10 17.39 22.46
CA PRO A 547 -2.46 17.72 23.73
C PRO A 547 -1.09 17.06 23.89
N ASP A 548 -0.91 15.83 23.42
CA ASP A 548 0.34 15.09 23.53
C ASP A 548 1.44 15.72 22.64
N ILE A 549 1.05 16.32 21.52
CA ILE A 549 1.96 17.10 20.67
C ILE A 549 2.39 18.39 21.38
N ARG A 550 1.47 19.08 22.05
CA ARG A 550 1.83 20.26 22.83
C ARG A 550 2.75 19.92 24.00
N GLU A 551 2.48 18.80 24.68
CA GLU A 551 3.30 18.31 25.78
C GLU A 551 4.73 18.00 25.31
N ILE A 552 4.91 17.21 24.25
CA ILE A 552 6.25 16.83 23.79
C ILE A 552 7.06 18.05 23.31
N TYR A 553 6.41 19.08 22.73
CA TYR A 553 7.11 20.31 22.40
C TYR A 553 7.50 21.08 23.65
N SER A 554 6.63 21.21 24.64
CA SER A 554 6.96 21.93 25.88
C SER A 554 8.07 21.25 26.69
N ASP A 555 8.05 19.93 26.77
CA ASP A 555 8.93 19.14 27.60
C ASP A 555 10.27 18.80 26.94
N PHE A 556 10.28 18.63 25.62
CA PHE A 556 11.43 18.00 24.96
C PHE A 556 11.97 18.76 23.75
N PHE A 557 11.12 19.14 22.79
CA PHE A 557 11.59 19.79 21.55
C PHE A 557 11.63 21.31 21.60
N GLY A 558 10.86 21.93 22.47
CA GLY A 558 10.70 23.40 22.58
C GLY A 558 9.68 23.92 21.57
N LYS A 559 9.95 23.84 20.27
CA LYS A 559 9.06 24.29 19.18
C LYS A 559 9.37 23.55 17.89
N PRO A 560 8.43 23.56 16.93
CA PRO A 560 8.69 23.02 15.58
C PRO A 560 9.95 23.65 14.95
N MET A 561 10.69 22.85 14.20
CA MET A 561 11.95 23.25 13.56
C MET A 561 13.02 23.79 14.53
N SER A 562 12.94 23.47 15.83
CA SER A 562 14.04 23.75 16.78
C SER A 562 15.27 22.90 16.44
N HIS A 563 16.43 23.26 16.98
CA HIS A 563 17.66 22.47 16.76
C HIS A 563 17.48 20.99 17.15
N LYS A 564 16.85 20.70 18.31
CA LYS A 564 16.60 19.33 18.78
C LYS A 564 15.57 18.61 17.91
N ALA A 565 14.50 19.28 17.49
CA ALA A 565 13.52 18.75 16.55
C ALA A 565 14.20 18.44 15.21
N HIS A 566 15.04 19.34 14.69
CA HIS A 566 15.74 19.13 13.43
C HIS A 566 16.68 17.92 13.49
N MET A 567 17.42 17.72 14.57
CA MET A 567 18.30 16.56 14.71
C MET A 567 17.57 15.22 14.78
N LEU A 568 16.38 15.16 15.39
CA LEU A 568 15.68 13.91 15.65
C LEU A 568 14.55 13.61 14.65
N LEU A 569 13.89 14.65 14.13
CA LEU A 569 12.68 14.54 13.32
C LEU A 569 12.89 14.89 11.85
N HIS A 570 14.07 15.37 11.45
CA HIS A 570 14.37 15.70 10.07
C HIS A 570 15.51 14.84 9.51
N THR A 571 15.62 14.82 8.19
CA THR A 571 16.67 14.12 7.45
C THR A 571 17.03 14.85 6.17
N GLU A 572 18.28 14.74 5.77
CA GLU A 572 18.77 15.29 4.51
C GLU A 572 18.74 14.19 3.43
N HIS A 573 17.64 14.11 2.69
CA HIS A 573 17.41 13.08 1.68
C HIS A 573 18.50 13.00 0.60
N TRP A 574 19.27 14.06 0.38
CA TRP A 574 20.39 14.11 -0.58
C TRP A 574 21.71 13.54 -0.05
N LYS A 575 21.85 13.37 1.26
CA LYS A 575 22.99 12.66 1.83
C LYS A 575 22.76 11.16 1.70
N ASN A 576 23.72 10.45 1.14
CA ASN A 576 23.70 9.01 0.87
C ASN A 576 22.79 8.60 -0.33
N ASN A 577 23.40 8.66 -1.52
CA ASN A 577 22.93 7.93 -2.71
C ASN A 577 23.57 6.56 -2.78
#